data_ef69c910a8e42c10d1e7bf245023dc65
#
_entry.id   ef69c910a8e42c10d1e7bf245023dc65
#
_cell.length_a   1.000
_cell.length_b   1.000
_cell.length_c   1.000
_cell.angle_alpha   90.00
_cell.angle_beta   90.00
_cell.angle_gamma   90.00
#
_symmetry.space_group_name_H-M   'P 1'
#
loop_
_entity.id
_entity.type
_entity.pdbx_description
1 polymer ?
#
loop_
_entity_poly.entity_id
_entity_poly.type
_entity_poly.pdbx_seq_one_letter_code
_entity_poly.pdbx_strand_id
1 'polypeptide(L)'
;CPFQCKGCYNVKAQNFKYGEPFELEMLEEILDYCAPSYIEGLSILGGEPFCNLFITLQLVEAFRQRFGHTKTIWVWTGFLFEYLKQQDDARKSLLEHIDVLVDGMFIQHLYRPNLPYKGSLNQRVIDVQSSLQKEQVIEYLTK
;
A
#
# COMPACT_ATOMS: atom_id res chain seq x y z
N CYS A 1 -9.00 5.22 -9.57
CA CYS A 1 -8.84 3.81 -9.22
C CYS A 1 -9.62 2.91 -10.20
N PRO A 2 -8.98 1.90 -10.79
CA PRO A 2 -9.62 1.06 -11.80
C PRO A 2 -10.65 0.06 -11.24
N PHE A 3 -10.61 -0.22 -9.94
CA PHE A 3 -11.44 -1.27 -9.34
C PHE A 3 -12.90 -0.87 -9.19
N GLN A 4 -13.18 0.40 -8.91
CA GLN A 4 -14.54 0.93 -8.76
C GLN A 4 -15.40 0.09 -7.81
N CYS A 5 -14.85 -0.29 -6.66
CA CYS A 5 -15.52 -1.12 -5.68
C CYS A 5 -16.83 -0.49 -5.20
N LYS A 6 -17.90 -1.28 -5.17
CA LYS A 6 -19.17 -0.83 -4.62
C LYS A 6 -19.04 -0.57 -3.12
N GLY A 7 -19.51 0.59 -2.68
CA GLY A 7 -19.42 1.00 -1.28
C GLY A 7 -18.06 1.51 -0.86
N CYS A 8 -17.15 1.77 -1.81
CA CYS A 8 -15.85 2.34 -1.53
C CYS A 8 -15.97 3.71 -0.85
N TYR A 9 -15.25 3.92 0.26
CA TYR A 9 -15.27 5.20 0.97
C TYR A 9 -14.62 6.33 0.17
N ASN A 10 -13.74 6.00 -0.77
CA ASN A 10 -12.99 6.97 -1.58
C ASN A 10 -13.47 6.97 -3.03
N VAL A 11 -14.76 7.24 -3.23
CA VAL A 11 -15.41 7.22 -4.55
C VAL A 11 -14.74 8.19 -5.52
N LYS A 12 -14.28 9.35 -5.04
CA LYS A 12 -13.62 10.36 -5.88
C LYS A 12 -12.36 9.83 -6.56
N ALA A 13 -11.64 8.92 -5.91
CA ALA A 13 -10.43 8.32 -6.47
C ALA A 13 -10.71 7.34 -7.61
N GLN A 14 -11.97 6.98 -7.86
CA GLN A 14 -12.36 6.20 -9.03
C GLN A 14 -12.31 7.02 -10.32
N ASN A 15 -12.29 8.33 -10.22
CA ASN A 15 -12.07 9.22 -11.35
C ASN A 15 -10.57 9.42 -11.55
N PHE A 16 -10.04 8.98 -12.69
CA PHE A 16 -8.61 9.08 -12.99
C PHE A 16 -8.09 10.52 -13.09
N LYS A 17 -9.00 11.49 -13.27
CA LYS A 17 -8.64 12.92 -13.32
C LYS A 17 -8.69 13.58 -11.95
N TYR A 18 -9.09 12.86 -10.90
CA TYR A 18 -9.15 13.40 -9.55
C TYR A 18 -7.75 13.51 -8.94
N GLY A 19 -7.54 14.58 -8.19
CA GLY A 19 -6.28 14.83 -7.51
C GLY A 19 -5.43 15.84 -8.25
N GLU A 20 -4.31 16.18 -7.65
CA GLU A 20 -3.34 17.13 -8.19
C GLU A 20 -2.10 16.39 -8.67
N PRO A 21 -1.33 16.95 -9.64
CA PRO A 21 -0.06 16.38 -10.04
C PRO A 21 0.89 16.28 -8.84
N PHE A 22 1.59 15.15 -8.74
CA PHE A 22 2.57 14.94 -7.68
C PHE A 22 3.91 15.58 -8.10
N GLU A 23 4.41 16.50 -7.28
CA GLU A 23 5.65 17.22 -7.54
C GLU A 23 6.75 16.81 -6.55
N LEU A 24 8.00 17.06 -6.92
CA LEU A 24 9.17 16.74 -6.09
C LEU A 24 9.11 17.40 -4.72
N GLU A 25 8.56 18.61 -4.64
CA GLU A 25 8.40 19.33 -3.37
C GLU A 25 7.46 18.59 -2.42
N MET A 26 6.41 17.95 -2.95
CA MET A 26 5.49 17.14 -2.15
C MET A 26 6.18 15.90 -1.59
N LEU A 27 7.08 15.31 -2.36
CA LEU A 27 7.88 14.18 -1.91
C LEU A 27 8.73 14.57 -0.67
N GLU A 28 9.41 15.68 -0.74
CA GLU A 28 10.23 16.18 0.37
C GLU A 28 9.37 16.49 1.61
N GLU A 29 8.20 17.08 1.42
CA GLU A 29 7.26 17.35 2.51
C GLU A 29 6.82 16.06 3.21
N ILE A 30 6.49 15.02 2.44
CA ILE A 30 6.09 13.73 3.01
C ILE A 30 7.21 13.14 3.84
N LEU A 31 8.43 13.15 3.32
CA LEU A 31 9.59 12.62 4.04
C LEU A 31 9.86 13.40 5.32
N ASP A 32 9.71 14.72 5.30
CA ASP A 32 9.88 15.55 6.48
C ASP A 32 8.81 15.26 7.54
N TYR A 33 7.57 15.03 7.14
CA TYR A 33 6.51 14.62 8.05
C TYR A 33 6.78 13.26 8.70
N CYS A 34 7.49 12.38 8.01
CA CYS A 34 7.85 11.06 8.54
C CYS A 34 9.10 11.08 9.43
N ALA A 35 9.86 12.17 9.45
CA ALA A 35 11.15 12.24 10.12
C ALA A 35 11.10 12.15 11.66
N PRO A 36 10.10 12.72 12.37
CA PRO A 36 10.07 12.64 13.83
C PRO A 36 10.14 11.20 14.35
N SER A 37 10.84 11.00 15.45
CA SER A 37 11.06 9.66 16.01
C SER A 37 9.78 8.93 16.43
N TYR A 38 8.73 9.67 16.74
CA TYR A 38 7.44 9.08 17.10
C TYR A 38 6.61 8.61 15.90
N ILE A 39 7.04 8.90 14.68
CA ILE A 39 6.38 8.41 13.46
C ILE A 39 6.97 7.05 13.12
N GLU A 40 6.14 6.02 13.13
CA GLU A 40 6.58 4.63 12.90
C GLU A 40 6.77 4.30 11.43
N GLY A 41 6.06 4.99 10.54
CA GLY A 41 6.17 4.69 9.13
C GLY A 41 5.20 5.45 8.25
N LEU A 42 5.03 4.94 7.04
CA LEU A 42 4.23 5.52 5.97
C LEU A 42 3.12 4.55 5.58
N SER A 43 1.89 5.05 5.51
CA SER A 43 0.75 4.29 4.99
C SER A 43 0.32 4.88 3.65
N ILE A 44 0.27 4.05 2.62
CA ILE A 44 -0.10 4.45 1.26
C ILE A 44 -1.47 3.85 0.95
N LEU A 45 -2.45 4.74 0.81
CA LEU A 45 -3.84 4.41 0.51
C LEU A 45 -4.30 5.25 -0.68
N GLY A 46 -5.58 5.31 -0.87
CA GLY A 46 -6.21 6.19 -1.85
C GLY A 46 -6.88 5.37 -2.92
N GLY A 47 -6.73 5.74 -4.19
CA GLY A 47 -7.12 4.90 -5.30
C GLY A 47 -6.33 3.60 -5.30
N GLU A 48 -5.69 3.25 -6.38
CA GLU A 48 -4.88 2.03 -6.42
C GLU A 48 -3.40 2.40 -6.53
N PRO A 49 -2.59 2.20 -5.45
CA PRO A 49 -1.17 2.57 -5.48
C PRO A 49 -0.38 1.89 -6.60
N PHE A 50 -0.70 0.63 -6.94
CA PHE A 50 -0.03 -0.10 -8.01
C PHE A 50 -0.44 0.37 -9.41
N CYS A 51 -1.47 1.18 -9.54
CA CYS A 51 -1.83 1.84 -10.80
C CYS A 51 -1.25 3.25 -10.92
N ASN A 52 -0.65 3.77 -9.85
CA ASN A 52 0.13 5.00 -9.86
C ASN A 52 1.59 4.67 -9.56
N LEU A 53 2.10 3.73 -10.31
CA LEU A 53 3.29 2.98 -9.98
C LEU A 53 4.56 3.83 -9.93
N PHE A 54 4.73 4.72 -10.93
CA PHE A 54 5.94 5.54 -11.01
C PHE A 54 6.09 6.43 -9.76
N ILE A 55 5.02 7.11 -9.38
CA ILE A 55 5.03 8.02 -8.23
C ILE A 55 5.17 7.24 -6.92
N THR A 56 4.43 6.14 -6.79
CA THR A 56 4.47 5.32 -5.58
C THR A 56 5.85 4.71 -5.36
N LEU A 57 6.47 4.21 -6.43
CA LEU A 57 7.82 3.65 -6.36
C LEU A 57 8.86 4.71 -6.01
N GLN A 58 8.74 5.89 -6.62
CA GLN A 58 9.62 7.03 -6.34
C GLN A 58 9.56 7.42 -4.86
N LEU A 59 8.35 7.50 -4.30
CA LEU A 59 8.14 7.82 -2.88
C LEU A 59 8.76 6.75 -1.97
N VAL A 60 8.49 5.49 -2.26
CA VAL A 60 8.96 4.37 -1.45
C VAL A 60 10.47 4.25 -1.50
N GLU A 61 11.09 4.39 -2.66
CA GLU A 61 12.54 4.37 -2.79
C GLU A 61 13.20 5.52 -2.03
N ALA A 62 12.66 6.72 -2.13
CA ALA A 62 13.16 7.88 -1.41
C ALA A 62 13.02 7.71 0.11
N PHE A 63 11.90 7.13 0.56
CA PHE A 63 11.65 6.82 1.96
C PHE A 63 12.70 5.82 2.49
N ARG A 64 12.97 4.75 1.74
CA ARG A 64 13.98 3.75 2.12
C ARG A 64 15.37 4.34 2.11
N GLN A 65 15.67 5.20 1.17
CA GLN A 65 16.97 5.86 1.10
C GLN A 65 17.23 6.74 2.33
N ARG A 66 16.18 7.44 2.79
CA ARG A 66 16.30 8.35 3.95
C ARG A 66 16.22 7.62 5.30
N PHE A 67 15.33 6.64 5.43
CA PHE A 67 15.04 6.00 6.72
C PHE A 67 15.50 4.54 6.81
N GLY A 68 15.86 3.93 5.69
CA GLY A 68 16.20 2.51 5.66
C GLY A 68 15.02 1.66 6.14
N HIS A 69 15.30 0.72 7.03
CA HIS A 69 14.29 -0.16 7.63
C HIS A 69 13.94 0.21 9.07
N THR A 70 14.34 1.41 9.53
CA THR A 70 13.97 1.91 10.87
C THR A 70 12.51 2.28 10.97
N LYS A 71 11.86 2.51 9.85
CA LYS A 71 10.43 2.83 9.74
C LYS A 71 9.78 1.89 8.74
N THR A 72 8.47 1.65 8.90
CA THR A 72 7.73 0.69 8.09
C THR A 72 6.93 1.36 6.99
N ILE A 73 6.67 0.60 5.92
CA ILE A 73 5.79 1.02 4.82
C ILE A 73 4.62 0.05 4.74
N TRP A 74 3.40 0.58 4.82
CA TRP A 74 2.15 -0.14 4.68
C TRP A 74 1.45 0.32 3.41
N VAL A 75 0.92 -0.62 2.64
CA VAL A 75 0.20 -0.30 1.39
C VAL A 75 -1.11 -1.08 1.35
N TRP A 76 -2.19 -0.40 0.98
CA TRP A 76 -3.50 -0.99 0.71
C TRP A 76 -3.71 -1.07 -0.79
N THR A 77 -4.01 -2.26 -1.30
CA THR A 77 -4.22 -2.50 -2.73
C THR A 77 -5.44 -3.38 -2.96
N GLY A 78 -6.08 -3.20 -4.11
CA GLY A 78 -7.13 -4.11 -4.57
C GLY A 78 -6.59 -5.36 -5.26
N PHE A 79 -5.31 -5.36 -5.64
CA PHE A 79 -4.68 -6.54 -6.24
C PHE A 79 -4.38 -7.59 -5.18
N LEU A 80 -4.24 -8.85 -5.60
CA LEU A 80 -3.80 -9.93 -4.73
C LEU A 80 -2.28 -10.03 -4.72
N PHE A 81 -1.72 -10.40 -3.59
CA PHE A 81 -0.28 -10.58 -3.42
C PHE A 81 0.29 -11.54 -4.46
N GLU A 82 -0.39 -12.66 -4.71
CA GLU A 82 0.06 -13.67 -5.67
C GLU A 82 0.18 -13.08 -7.09
N TYR A 83 -0.77 -12.23 -7.47
CA TYR A 83 -0.72 -11.55 -8.76
C TYR A 83 0.47 -10.59 -8.84
N LEU A 84 0.68 -9.77 -7.80
CA LEU A 84 1.77 -8.79 -7.77
C LEU A 84 3.14 -9.47 -7.76
N LYS A 85 3.26 -10.57 -7.04
CA LYS A 85 4.49 -11.35 -6.95
C LYS A 85 4.92 -11.91 -8.30
N GLN A 86 3.96 -12.25 -9.16
CA GLN A 86 4.22 -12.83 -10.49
C GLN A 86 4.63 -11.80 -11.53
N GLN A 87 4.46 -10.51 -11.24
CA GLN A 87 4.80 -9.47 -12.20
C GLN A 87 6.32 -9.31 -12.29
N ASP A 88 6.82 -9.14 -13.51
CA ASP A 88 8.25 -9.05 -13.78
C ASP A 88 8.61 -7.62 -14.19
N ASP A 89 8.04 -6.64 -13.49
CA ASP A 89 8.19 -5.22 -13.77
C ASP A 89 8.27 -4.42 -12.47
N ALA A 90 8.04 -3.10 -12.55
CA ALA A 90 8.13 -2.20 -11.40
C ALA A 90 7.13 -2.52 -10.27
N ARG A 91 6.05 -3.27 -10.54
CA ARG A 91 5.12 -3.71 -9.50
C ARG A 91 5.81 -4.67 -8.52
N LYS A 92 6.64 -5.56 -9.03
CA LYS A 92 7.45 -6.45 -8.20
C LYS A 92 8.47 -5.65 -7.38
N SER A 93 9.13 -4.67 -8.00
CA SER A 93 10.07 -3.79 -7.29
C SER A 93 9.39 -3.04 -6.15
N LEU A 94 8.19 -2.51 -6.40
CA LEU A 94 7.43 -1.85 -5.35
C LEU A 94 7.10 -2.82 -4.22
N LEU A 95 6.64 -4.02 -4.54
CA LEU A 95 6.31 -5.04 -3.55
C LEU A 95 7.50 -5.36 -2.63
N GLU A 96 8.70 -5.42 -3.17
CA GLU A 96 9.92 -5.71 -2.42
C GLU A 96 10.28 -4.64 -1.37
N HIS A 97 9.75 -3.41 -1.53
CA HIS A 97 9.99 -2.32 -0.58
C HIS A 97 8.94 -2.22 0.52
N ILE A 98 7.88 -3.00 0.46
CA ILE A 98 6.73 -2.91 1.37
C ILE A 98 6.93 -3.86 2.55
N ASP A 99 6.62 -3.40 3.76
CA ASP A 99 6.62 -4.25 4.96
C ASP A 99 5.30 -4.98 5.15
N VAL A 100 4.18 -4.26 5.02
CA VAL A 100 2.84 -4.83 5.18
C VAL A 100 1.96 -4.44 4.02
N LEU A 101 1.34 -5.43 3.40
CA LEU A 101 0.38 -5.25 2.32
C LEU A 101 -1.00 -5.71 2.79
N VAL A 102 -1.97 -4.81 2.69
CA VAL A 102 -3.38 -5.19 2.85
C VAL A 102 -3.94 -5.38 1.45
N ASP A 103 -4.21 -6.62 1.07
CA ASP A 103 -4.54 -6.98 -0.31
C ASP A 103 -5.99 -7.38 -0.49
N GLY A 104 -6.43 -7.33 -1.76
CA GLY A 104 -7.76 -7.73 -2.17
C GLY A 104 -8.73 -6.56 -2.26
N MET A 105 -9.68 -6.68 -3.18
CA MET A 105 -10.71 -5.66 -3.40
C MET A 105 -11.65 -5.58 -2.21
N PHE A 106 -12.10 -4.35 -1.89
CA PHE A 106 -13.18 -4.17 -0.91
C PHE A 106 -14.47 -4.78 -1.44
N ILE A 107 -15.09 -5.66 -0.64
CA ILE A 107 -16.36 -6.29 -0.97
C ILE A 107 -17.39 -5.86 0.07
N GLN A 108 -18.39 -5.08 -0.37
CA GLN A 108 -19.34 -4.41 0.51
C GLN A 108 -20.09 -5.37 1.44
N HIS A 109 -20.57 -6.50 0.96
CA HIS A 109 -21.32 -7.43 1.81
C HIS A 109 -20.45 -8.23 2.79
N LEU A 110 -19.12 -8.15 2.63
CA LEU A 110 -18.15 -8.71 3.57
C LEU A 110 -17.57 -7.65 4.52
N TYR A 111 -18.09 -6.41 4.44
CA TYR A 111 -17.68 -5.33 5.32
C TYR A 111 -17.96 -5.64 6.77
N ARG A 112 -16.96 -5.36 7.63
CA ARG A 112 -17.09 -5.44 9.08
C ARG A 112 -16.34 -4.26 9.70
N PRO A 113 -16.96 -3.47 10.58
CA PRO A 113 -16.35 -2.24 11.10
C PRO A 113 -15.16 -2.46 12.05
N ASN A 114 -15.07 -3.64 12.63
CA ASN A 114 -14.07 -3.93 13.67
C ASN A 114 -12.88 -4.75 13.18
N LEU A 115 -12.70 -4.90 11.88
CA LEU A 115 -11.57 -5.65 11.33
C LEU A 115 -10.27 -4.83 11.46
N PRO A 116 -9.18 -5.41 12.00
CA PRO A 116 -7.92 -4.68 12.10
C PRO A 116 -7.33 -4.45 10.69
N TYR A 117 -7.09 -3.18 10.37
CA TYR A 117 -6.40 -2.71 9.16
C TYR A 117 -7.09 -3.00 7.82
N LYS A 118 -8.23 -3.66 7.79
CA LYS A 118 -8.95 -3.99 6.55
C LYS A 118 -10.44 -3.68 6.68
N GLY A 119 -11.11 -3.52 5.53
CA GLY A 119 -12.52 -3.16 5.49
C GLY A 119 -13.47 -4.34 5.28
N SER A 120 -13.01 -5.41 4.65
CA SER A 120 -13.86 -6.57 4.36
C SER A 120 -13.13 -7.88 4.66
N LEU A 121 -13.90 -8.92 4.94
CA LEU A 121 -13.38 -10.22 5.40
C LEU A 121 -12.42 -10.89 4.41
N ASN A 122 -12.59 -10.64 3.12
CA ASN A 122 -11.77 -11.25 2.07
C ASN A 122 -10.36 -10.66 2.00
N GLN A 123 -10.15 -9.46 2.55
CA GLN A 123 -8.85 -8.81 2.52
C GLN A 123 -7.90 -9.45 3.54
N ARG A 124 -6.61 -9.43 3.22
CA ARG A 124 -5.58 -10.02 4.07
C ARG A 124 -4.58 -8.97 4.48
N VAL A 125 -4.03 -9.09 5.68
CA VAL A 125 -2.94 -8.25 6.18
C VAL A 125 -1.68 -9.11 6.14
N ILE A 126 -0.78 -8.82 5.20
CA ILE A 126 0.33 -9.71 4.82
C ILE A 126 1.66 -9.12 5.25
N ASP A 127 2.48 -9.91 5.92
CA ASP A 127 3.90 -9.62 6.14
C ASP A 127 4.64 -9.92 4.84
N VAL A 128 4.98 -8.87 4.09
CA VAL A 128 5.49 -9.02 2.73
C VAL A 128 6.87 -9.67 2.71
N GLN A 129 7.79 -9.23 3.55
CA GLN A 129 9.17 -9.73 3.51
C GLN A 129 9.23 -11.21 3.91
N SER A 130 8.50 -11.59 4.94
CA SER A 130 8.38 -13.00 5.33
C SER A 130 7.72 -13.85 4.25
N SER A 131 6.70 -13.30 3.59
CA SER A 131 5.97 -13.99 2.52
C SER A 131 6.85 -14.20 1.28
N LEU A 132 7.64 -13.20 0.90
CA LEU A 132 8.57 -13.32 -0.23
C LEU A 132 9.68 -14.34 0.07
N GLN A 133 10.20 -14.32 1.28
CA GLN A 133 11.28 -15.22 1.69
C GLN A 133 10.83 -16.68 1.74
N LYS A 134 9.62 -16.94 2.25
CA LYS A 134 9.09 -18.30 2.41
C LYS A 134 8.27 -18.78 1.22
N GLU A 135 8.09 -17.95 0.20
CA GLU A 135 7.32 -18.25 -1.01
C GLU A 135 5.86 -18.65 -0.72
N GLN A 136 5.30 -18.16 0.38
CA GLN A 136 3.90 -18.36 0.74
C GLN A 136 3.39 -17.14 1.52
N VAL A 137 2.08 -16.93 1.51
CA VAL A 137 1.48 -15.82 2.23
C VAL A 137 1.60 -16.06 3.74
N ILE A 138 2.25 -15.11 4.41
CA ILE A 138 2.38 -15.08 5.87
C ILE A 138 1.61 -13.87 6.38
N GLU A 139 0.65 -14.10 7.25
CA GLU A 139 -0.13 -13.00 7.81
C GLU A 139 0.70 -12.18 8.80
N TYR A 140 0.50 -10.86 8.76
CA TYR A 140 1.08 -9.95 9.73
C TYR A 140 0.36 -10.11 11.07
N LEU A 141 1.12 -10.45 12.10
CA LEU A 141 0.56 -10.67 13.44
C LEU A 141 0.70 -9.37 14.25
N THR A 142 -0.42 -8.81 14.66
CA THR A 142 -0.46 -7.69 15.60
C THR A 142 -0.39 -8.23 17.02
N LYS A 143 0.46 -7.59 17.82
CA LYS A 143 0.53 -7.91 19.24
C LYS A 143 -0.55 -7.15 20.01
#